data_c4988d0754422917b6dd850eec50000d
#
_entry.id   c4988d0754422917b6dd850eec50000d
#
_cell.length_a   1.000
_cell.length_b   1.000
_cell.length_c   1.000
_cell.angle_alpha   90.00
_cell.angle_beta   90.00
_cell.angle_gamma   90.00
#
_symmetry.space_group_name_H-M   'P 1'
#
loop_
_entity.id
_entity.type
_entity.pdbx_description
1 polymer ?
#
loop_
_entity_poly.entity_id
_entity_poly.type
_entity_poly.pdbx_seq_one_letter_code
_entity_poly.pdbx_strand_id
1 'polypeptide(L)'
;MLARFFFVLPSAALALASPPGHKLCPSQSGMPTKPTPVLPSNGGGHSELPEPSEDVSLKHIALGFGIQNYTCADTAASPTPVGALAVLYDVTHLYPGQGHSSLTQDEWASLPGDILDTLKVPLNLNEKGTGASLVKPFPKKRDLKIRSLSKKIPYLGHHYFNAAGVPTFDLDKARQLLVAKKIGDIKAPASSPAGPEGTGAVNWLFLGDAGGSHGISYAYRVLTAGGASHGCKAKGADSTSYTAMYWFYN
;
A
#
# COMPACT_ATOMS: atom_id res chain seq x y z
N MET A 1 -98.45 36.73 23.07
CA MET A 1 -97.66 36.05 24.13
C MET A 1 -96.94 34.88 23.47
N LEU A 2 -95.62 35.02 23.25
CA LEU A 2 -94.82 33.98 22.59
C LEU A 2 -94.18 33.08 23.64
N ALA A 3 -94.47 31.80 23.59
CA ALA A 3 -93.82 30.75 24.40
C ALA A 3 -92.54 30.29 23.65
N ARG A 4 -91.36 30.44 24.29
CA ARG A 4 -90.06 29.94 23.76
C ARG A 4 -89.82 28.54 24.30
N PHE A 5 -89.79 27.54 23.46
CA PHE A 5 -89.33 26.19 23.77
C PHE A 5 -87.78 26.12 23.64
N PHE A 6 -87.09 25.71 24.70
CA PHE A 6 -85.68 25.38 24.67
C PHE A 6 -85.57 23.88 24.38
N PHE A 7 -84.93 23.57 23.31
CA PHE A 7 -84.46 22.21 23.01
C PHE A 7 -83.04 22.01 23.61
N VAL A 8 -82.92 21.06 24.48
CA VAL A 8 -81.62 20.56 24.98
C VAL A 8 -81.22 19.34 24.18
N LEU A 9 -80.14 19.42 23.44
CA LEU A 9 -79.56 18.30 22.70
C LEU A 9 -78.55 17.58 23.62
N PRO A 10 -78.52 16.25 23.69
CA PRO A 10 -77.49 15.52 24.42
C PRO A 10 -76.23 15.43 23.59
N SER A 11 -75.07 15.84 24.15
CA SER A 11 -73.76 15.66 23.57
C SER A 11 -73.32 14.21 23.75
N ALA A 12 -73.21 13.49 22.63
CA ALA A 12 -72.55 12.18 22.60
C ALA A 12 -71.02 12.37 22.56
N ALA A 13 -70.29 11.95 23.59
CA ALA A 13 -68.86 11.90 23.61
C ALA A 13 -68.38 10.69 22.82
N LEU A 14 -67.76 10.93 21.68
CA LEU A 14 -66.99 9.89 20.95
C LEU A 14 -65.64 9.67 21.66
N ALA A 15 -65.50 8.51 22.27
CA ALA A 15 -64.20 8.00 22.73
C ALA A 15 -63.35 7.58 21.54
N LEU A 16 -62.34 8.36 21.18
CA LEU A 16 -61.30 7.98 20.21
C LEU A 16 -60.38 6.94 20.87
N ALA A 17 -60.54 5.66 20.47
CA ALA A 17 -59.58 4.62 20.81
C ALA A 17 -58.28 4.86 20.07
N SER A 18 -57.18 5.14 20.80
CA SER A 18 -55.81 5.21 20.24
C SER A 18 -55.39 3.82 19.76
N PRO A 19 -54.82 3.69 18.56
CA PRO A 19 -54.29 2.42 18.09
C PRO A 19 -53.07 2.01 18.93
N PRO A 20 -52.82 0.68 19.12
CA PRO A 20 -51.68 0.20 19.89
C PRO A 20 -50.37 0.68 19.26
N GLY A 21 -49.52 1.33 20.07
CA GLY A 21 -48.23 1.84 19.65
C GLY A 21 -47.39 0.75 19.01
N HIS A 22 -47.06 0.94 17.73
CA HIS A 22 -45.98 0.20 17.09
C HIS A 22 -44.68 0.49 17.87
N LYS A 23 -44.17 -0.52 18.57
CA LYS A 23 -42.78 -0.50 19.05
C LYS A 23 -41.90 -0.33 17.82
N LEU A 24 -41.34 0.87 17.64
CA LEU A 24 -40.23 1.11 16.73
C LEU A 24 -39.10 0.17 17.17
N CYS A 25 -38.82 -0.85 16.35
CA CYS A 25 -37.61 -1.61 16.49
C CYS A 25 -36.45 -0.61 16.46
N PRO A 26 -35.48 -0.70 17.38
CA PRO A 26 -34.28 0.12 17.27
C PRO A 26 -33.66 -0.14 15.92
N SER A 27 -33.48 0.94 15.16
CA SER A 27 -32.74 0.94 13.91
C SER A 27 -31.42 0.18 14.14
N GLN A 28 -31.20 -0.88 13.37
CA GLN A 28 -29.94 -1.63 13.44
C GLN A 28 -28.83 -0.60 13.23
N SER A 29 -28.04 -0.37 14.28
CA SER A 29 -26.79 0.37 14.19
C SER A 29 -25.96 -0.30 13.09
N GLY A 30 -25.79 0.39 11.96
CA GLY A 30 -24.96 -0.11 10.87
C GLY A 30 -23.63 -0.57 11.43
N MET A 31 -23.20 -1.78 11.05
CA MET A 31 -21.84 -2.23 11.36
C MET A 31 -20.87 -1.14 10.90
N PRO A 32 -19.87 -0.78 11.71
CA PRO A 32 -18.89 0.21 11.28
C PRO A 32 -18.25 -0.26 9.98
N THR A 33 -18.48 0.48 8.90
CA THR A 33 -17.85 0.21 7.61
C THR A 33 -16.36 0.43 7.75
N LYS A 34 -15.57 -0.53 7.29
CA LYS A 34 -14.11 -0.37 7.27
C LYS A 34 -13.75 0.84 6.40
N PRO A 35 -12.82 1.71 6.83
CA PRO A 35 -12.40 2.82 6.00
C PRO A 35 -11.75 2.31 4.70
N THR A 36 -12.06 2.93 3.59
CA THR A 36 -11.36 2.67 2.32
C THR A 36 -9.92 3.15 2.46
N PRO A 37 -8.91 2.32 2.16
CA PRO A 37 -7.53 2.78 2.14
C PRO A 37 -7.33 3.93 1.15
N VAL A 38 -6.66 4.98 1.60
CA VAL A 38 -6.35 6.19 0.82
C VAL A 38 -4.85 6.22 0.53
N LEU A 39 -4.50 6.45 -0.74
CA LEU A 39 -3.09 6.60 -1.16
C LEU A 39 -2.43 7.72 -0.34
N PRO A 40 -1.24 7.49 0.24
CA PRO A 40 -0.59 8.52 1.03
C PRO A 40 -0.17 9.72 0.17
N SER A 41 -0.40 10.93 0.69
CA SER A 41 0.12 12.18 0.13
C SER A 41 1.60 12.34 0.47
N ASN A 42 2.37 12.92 -0.44
CA ASN A 42 3.77 13.25 -0.22
C ASN A 42 3.97 14.39 0.81
N GLY A 43 2.93 15.19 1.03
CA GLY A 43 2.97 16.31 2.00
C GLY A 43 3.97 17.42 1.67
N GLY A 44 4.67 17.32 0.55
CA GLY A 44 5.74 18.24 0.17
C GLY A 44 5.30 19.51 -0.56
N GLY A 45 4.01 19.68 -0.81
CA GLY A 45 3.43 20.92 -1.38
C GLY A 45 3.76 21.22 -2.84
N HIS A 46 4.56 20.39 -3.53
CA HIS A 46 5.06 20.72 -4.87
C HIS A 46 4.70 19.74 -5.97
N SER A 47 4.45 18.49 -5.67
CA SER A 47 4.04 17.48 -6.67
C SER A 47 3.47 16.27 -5.96
N GLU A 48 2.27 15.88 -6.35
CA GLU A 48 1.65 14.62 -5.94
C GLU A 48 1.57 13.69 -7.14
N LEU A 49 1.56 12.38 -6.88
CA LEU A 49 1.19 11.41 -7.90
C LEU A 49 -0.30 11.55 -8.22
N PRO A 50 -0.74 11.26 -9.45
CA PRO A 50 -2.16 11.32 -9.78
C PRO A 50 -2.97 10.38 -8.87
N GLU A 51 -4.17 10.80 -8.50
CA GLU A 51 -5.11 9.95 -7.77
C GLU A 51 -5.49 8.70 -8.58
N PRO A 52 -5.78 7.56 -7.91
CA PRO A 52 -6.37 6.41 -8.58
C PRO A 52 -7.66 6.78 -9.30
N SER A 53 -7.87 6.26 -10.51
CA SER A 53 -9.12 6.46 -11.26
C SER A 53 -10.32 5.86 -10.52
N GLU A 54 -11.50 6.48 -10.65
CA GLU A 54 -12.73 6.06 -9.96
C GLU A 54 -13.24 4.68 -10.43
N ASP A 55 -12.85 4.26 -11.63
CA ASP A 55 -13.26 3.00 -12.26
C ASP A 55 -12.41 1.79 -11.83
N VAL A 56 -11.39 2.00 -11.02
CA VAL A 56 -10.52 0.92 -10.53
C VAL A 56 -10.71 0.69 -9.03
N SER A 57 -10.36 -0.50 -8.60
CA SER A 57 -10.39 -0.89 -7.19
C SER A 57 -9.02 -1.32 -6.68
N LEU A 58 -8.71 -0.92 -5.45
CA LEU A 58 -7.51 -1.40 -4.76
C LEU A 58 -7.61 -2.92 -4.56
N LYS A 59 -6.62 -3.66 -5.03
CA LYS A 59 -6.52 -5.13 -4.88
C LYS A 59 -5.64 -5.52 -3.72
N HIS A 60 -4.44 -4.96 -3.65
CA HIS A 60 -3.46 -5.26 -2.61
C HIS A 60 -2.68 -4.01 -2.22
N ILE A 61 -2.30 -3.94 -0.96
CA ILE A 61 -1.18 -3.12 -0.51
C ILE A 61 -0.08 -4.09 -0.10
N ALA A 62 1.06 -4.02 -0.76
CA ALA A 62 2.19 -4.89 -0.47
C ALA A 62 3.38 -4.09 0.07
N LEU A 63 4.03 -4.64 1.10
CA LEU A 63 5.36 -4.22 1.48
C LEU A 63 6.36 -4.95 0.57
N GLY A 64 7.11 -4.20 -0.24
CA GLY A 64 8.26 -4.70 -0.98
C GLY A 64 9.51 -4.53 -0.13
N PHE A 65 10.28 -5.61 0.04
CA PHE A 65 11.52 -5.60 0.79
C PHE A 65 12.64 -6.29 -0.03
N GLY A 66 13.69 -5.54 -0.35
CA GLY A 66 14.72 -6.03 -1.23
C GLY A 66 15.88 -5.07 -1.48
N ILE A 67 16.36 -5.04 -2.72
CA ILE A 67 17.48 -4.19 -3.16
C ILE A 67 17.14 -3.44 -4.44
N GLN A 68 17.69 -2.22 -4.55
CA GLN A 68 17.83 -1.47 -5.80
C GLN A 68 19.22 -1.68 -6.36
N ASN A 69 19.30 -1.91 -7.67
CA ASN A 69 20.57 -2.15 -8.37
C ASN A 69 20.90 -0.98 -9.30
N TYR A 70 22.17 -0.62 -9.31
CA TYR A 70 22.73 0.44 -10.12
C TYR A 70 24.01 -0.05 -10.82
N THR A 71 24.40 0.69 -11.85
CA THR A 71 25.71 0.54 -12.47
C THR A 71 26.39 1.89 -12.60
N CYS A 72 27.71 1.89 -12.42
CA CYS A 72 28.58 3.04 -12.58
C CYS A 72 29.52 2.80 -13.77
N ALA A 73 29.51 3.69 -14.76
CA ALA A 73 30.42 3.63 -15.90
C ALA A 73 31.84 3.96 -15.48
N ASP A 74 32.00 4.95 -14.59
CA ASP A 74 33.26 5.41 -14.00
C ASP A 74 32.99 6.15 -12.68
N THR A 75 34.05 6.73 -12.08
CA THR A 75 33.95 7.45 -10.79
C THR A 75 33.29 8.84 -10.89
N ALA A 76 33.15 9.40 -12.10
CA ALA A 76 32.53 10.70 -12.33
C ALA A 76 31.07 10.57 -12.82
N ALA A 77 30.65 9.35 -13.19
CA ALA A 77 29.31 9.10 -13.71
C ALA A 77 28.23 9.23 -12.67
N SER A 78 27.03 9.56 -13.10
CA SER A 78 25.85 9.38 -12.29
C SER A 78 25.46 7.89 -12.24
N PRO A 79 25.05 7.36 -11.08
CA PRO A 79 24.56 5.98 -10.98
C PRO A 79 23.37 5.75 -11.90
N THR A 80 23.44 4.73 -12.75
CA THR A 80 22.35 4.36 -13.64
C THR A 80 21.54 3.23 -12.99
N PRO A 81 20.24 3.41 -12.70
CA PRO A 81 19.40 2.33 -12.20
C PRO A 81 19.28 1.21 -13.24
N VAL A 82 19.53 -0.04 -12.83
CA VAL A 82 19.47 -1.21 -13.71
C VAL A 82 18.45 -2.25 -13.26
N GLY A 83 17.74 -1.98 -12.17
CA GLY A 83 16.67 -2.86 -11.72
C GLY A 83 16.48 -2.88 -10.22
N ALA A 84 15.53 -3.70 -9.80
CA ALA A 84 15.24 -3.97 -8.41
C ALA A 84 14.87 -5.44 -8.24
N LEU A 85 15.06 -5.96 -7.04
CA LEU A 85 14.59 -7.26 -6.61
C LEU A 85 13.96 -7.11 -5.24
N ALA A 86 12.73 -7.56 -5.05
CA ALA A 86 12.09 -7.57 -3.74
C ALA A 86 11.15 -8.76 -3.56
N VAL A 87 11.03 -9.23 -2.33
CA VAL A 87 9.90 -10.07 -1.91
C VAL A 87 8.76 -9.15 -1.52
N LEU A 88 7.55 -9.51 -1.95
CA LEU A 88 6.32 -8.77 -1.68
C LEU A 88 5.51 -9.48 -0.60
N TYR A 89 5.03 -8.72 0.38
CA TYR A 89 4.22 -9.21 1.51
C TYR A 89 2.91 -8.43 1.59
N ASP A 90 1.77 -9.12 1.70
CA ASP A 90 0.45 -8.48 1.77
C ASP A 90 0.21 -7.81 3.13
N VAL A 91 0.18 -6.50 3.14
CA VAL A 91 -0.07 -5.68 4.31
C VAL A 91 -1.44 -5.01 4.31
N THR A 92 -2.32 -5.33 3.35
CA THR A 92 -3.65 -4.71 3.20
C THR A 92 -4.44 -4.73 4.51
N HIS A 93 -4.41 -5.85 5.23
CA HIS A 93 -5.12 -6.02 6.49
C HIS A 93 -4.54 -5.21 7.67
N LEU A 94 -3.30 -4.71 7.52
CA LEU A 94 -2.64 -3.86 8.52
C LEU A 94 -2.95 -2.39 8.34
N TYR A 95 -3.56 -1.98 7.21
CA TYR A 95 -3.95 -0.60 6.99
C TYR A 95 -4.84 -0.10 8.13
N PRO A 96 -4.67 1.15 8.61
CA PRO A 96 -5.43 1.70 9.73
C PRO A 96 -6.94 1.53 9.58
N GLY A 97 -7.60 1.03 10.62
CA GLY A 97 -9.05 0.84 10.64
C GLY A 97 -9.58 -0.42 9.96
N GLN A 98 -8.74 -1.31 9.41
CA GLN A 98 -9.22 -2.54 8.76
C GLN A 98 -9.69 -3.63 9.74
N GLY A 99 -9.29 -3.57 11.00
CA GLY A 99 -9.69 -4.54 12.03
C GLY A 99 -8.75 -4.57 13.23
N HIS A 100 -8.87 -5.61 14.05
CA HIS A 100 -8.09 -5.73 15.29
C HIS A 100 -6.56 -5.84 15.11
N SER A 101 -6.10 -6.19 13.92
CA SER A 101 -4.67 -6.25 13.59
C SER A 101 -4.16 -5.04 12.82
N SER A 102 -5.01 -4.03 12.61
CA SER A 102 -4.62 -2.79 11.97
C SER A 102 -3.60 -2.04 12.80
N LEU A 103 -2.66 -1.42 12.11
CA LEU A 103 -1.71 -0.50 12.72
C LEU A 103 -2.37 0.87 12.97
N THR A 104 -1.78 1.67 13.84
CA THR A 104 -2.06 3.10 13.90
C THR A 104 -1.52 3.79 12.65
N GLN A 105 -1.90 5.05 12.40
CA GLN A 105 -1.38 5.82 11.26
C GLN A 105 0.14 5.97 11.32
N ASP A 106 0.69 6.23 12.51
CA ASP A 106 2.13 6.41 12.71
C ASP A 106 2.90 5.10 12.49
N GLU A 107 2.42 3.97 13.05
CA GLU A 107 3.00 2.65 12.82
C GLU A 107 2.92 2.24 11.34
N TRP A 108 1.84 2.59 10.64
CA TRP A 108 1.70 2.34 9.21
C TRP A 108 2.70 3.16 8.39
N ALA A 109 2.85 4.44 8.71
CA ALA A 109 3.78 5.32 8.01
C ALA A 109 5.25 4.95 8.25
N SER A 110 5.60 4.49 9.47
CA SER A 110 6.96 4.08 9.83
C SER A 110 7.31 2.66 9.39
N LEU A 111 6.32 1.80 9.11
CA LEU A 111 6.53 0.37 8.87
C LEU A 111 7.63 0.03 7.85
N PRO A 112 7.75 0.71 6.68
CA PRO A 112 8.84 0.44 5.74
C PRO A 112 10.23 0.71 6.36
N GLY A 113 10.40 1.84 7.02
CA GLY A 113 11.65 2.19 7.70
C GLY A 113 12.03 1.19 8.79
N ASP A 114 11.08 0.90 9.69
CA ASP A 114 11.28 -0.02 10.81
C ASP A 114 11.71 -1.43 10.34
N ILE A 115 11.12 -1.91 9.25
CA ILE A 115 11.48 -3.20 8.65
C ILE A 115 12.88 -3.15 8.06
N LEU A 116 13.20 -2.10 7.31
CA LEU A 116 14.50 -1.94 6.67
C LEU A 116 15.64 -1.88 7.69
N ASP A 117 15.41 -1.20 8.81
CA ASP A 117 16.42 -1.01 9.87
C ASP A 117 16.59 -2.24 10.79
N THR A 118 15.55 -3.06 10.93
CA THR A 118 15.54 -4.15 11.93
C THR A 118 15.68 -5.54 11.35
N LEU A 119 15.40 -5.74 10.06
CA LEU A 119 15.41 -7.05 9.43
C LEU A 119 16.47 -7.16 8.33
N LYS A 120 16.95 -8.37 8.12
CA LYS A 120 17.81 -8.67 6.98
C LYS A 120 17.00 -8.77 5.70
N VAL A 121 17.53 -8.21 4.60
CA VAL A 121 16.95 -8.31 3.26
C VAL A 121 16.63 -9.78 2.93
N PRO A 122 15.37 -10.10 2.56
CA PRO A 122 14.92 -11.46 2.33
C PRO A 122 15.28 -11.97 0.92
N LEU A 123 16.54 -11.82 0.54
CA LEU A 123 17.10 -12.27 -0.74
C LEU A 123 18.33 -13.14 -0.50
N ASN A 124 18.63 -14.02 -1.44
CA ASN A 124 19.93 -14.69 -1.50
C ASN A 124 20.93 -13.71 -2.11
N LEU A 125 21.68 -13.01 -1.29
CA LEU A 125 22.71 -12.08 -1.74
C LEU A 125 23.90 -12.86 -2.34
N ASN A 126 24.65 -12.21 -3.22
CA ASN A 126 25.91 -12.74 -3.74
C ASN A 126 27.01 -12.66 -2.63
N GLU A 127 28.10 -13.40 -2.81
CA GLU A 127 29.20 -13.46 -1.86
C GLU A 127 29.86 -12.10 -1.56
N LYS A 128 29.79 -11.18 -2.53
CA LYS A 128 30.37 -9.83 -2.40
C LYS A 128 29.43 -8.83 -1.71
N GLY A 129 28.16 -9.21 -1.44
CA GLY A 129 27.14 -8.31 -0.90
C GLY A 129 26.69 -7.17 -1.83
N THR A 130 27.12 -7.17 -3.08
CA THR A 130 26.85 -6.12 -4.09
C THR A 130 25.66 -6.44 -4.98
N GLY A 131 24.74 -7.22 -4.51
CA GLY A 131 23.54 -7.64 -5.25
C GLY A 131 23.05 -9.02 -4.84
N ALA A 132 22.02 -9.49 -5.51
CA ALA A 132 21.49 -10.84 -5.31
C ALA A 132 22.24 -11.88 -6.17
N SER A 133 22.09 -13.15 -5.79
CA SER A 133 22.54 -14.29 -6.58
C SER A 133 21.90 -14.27 -7.97
N LEU A 134 22.71 -14.38 -9.01
CA LEU A 134 22.22 -14.39 -10.40
C LEU A 134 21.41 -15.66 -10.74
N VAL A 135 21.69 -16.77 -10.06
CA VAL A 135 21.04 -18.07 -10.34
C VAL A 135 19.75 -18.24 -9.52
N LYS A 136 19.76 -17.81 -8.28
CA LYS A 136 18.64 -18.01 -7.35
C LYS A 136 18.49 -16.80 -6.42
N PRO A 137 18.00 -15.66 -6.91
CA PRO A 137 17.91 -14.44 -6.12
C PRO A 137 16.90 -14.55 -4.97
N PHE A 138 15.82 -15.28 -5.17
CA PHE A 138 14.75 -15.40 -4.17
C PHE A 138 14.89 -16.66 -3.33
N PRO A 139 14.75 -16.59 -2.00
CA PRO A 139 14.69 -17.74 -1.12
C PRO A 139 13.35 -18.51 -1.28
N LYS A 140 13.15 -19.53 -0.46
CA LYS A 140 11.84 -20.19 -0.35
C LYS A 140 10.78 -19.17 0.10
N LYS A 141 9.60 -19.21 -0.53
CA LYS A 141 8.43 -18.39 -0.19
C LYS A 141 8.04 -18.60 1.27
N ARG A 142 8.08 -17.55 2.07
CA ARG A 142 7.75 -17.57 3.50
C ARG A 142 7.14 -16.25 3.91
N ASP A 143 6.20 -16.29 4.85
CA ASP A 143 5.65 -15.11 5.50
C ASP A 143 6.73 -14.37 6.30
N LEU A 144 6.64 -13.04 6.32
CA LEU A 144 7.56 -12.19 7.07
C LEU A 144 7.16 -12.15 8.54
N LYS A 145 8.13 -12.41 9.43
CA LYS A 145 7.95 -12.30 10.87
C LYS A 145 8.56 -11.00 11.37
N ILE A 146 7.73 -10.15 11.98
CA ILE A 146 8.13 -8.91 12.65
C ILE A 146 7.89 -9.09 14.15
N ARG A 147 8.83 -8.65 14.98
CA ARG A 147 8.74 -8.83 16.43
C ARG A 147 7.58 -8.07 17.07
N SER A 148 7.27 -6.87 16.55
CA SER A 148 6.18 -6.02 17.04
C SER A 148 4.79 -6.51 16.64
N LEU A 149 4.67 -7.41 15.67
CA LEU A 149 3.40 -7.93 15.21
C LEU A 149 3.11 -9.32 15.78
N SER A 150 1.89 -9.54 16.27
CA SER A 150 1.43 -10.83 16.77
C SER A 150 1.34 -11.91 15.68
N LYS A 151 1.09 -11.51 14.44
CA LYS A 151 0.97 -12.39 13.28
C LYS A 151 2.06 -12.08 12.24
N LYS A 152 2.44 -13.10 11.48
CA LYS A 152 3.31 -12.92 10.32
C LYS A 152 2.56 -12.21 9.21
N ILE A 153 3.28 -11.42 8.42
CA ILE A 153 2.76 -10.79 7.20
C ILE A 153 2.83 -11.81 6.07
N PRO A 154 1.69 -12.11 5.40
CA PRO A 154 1.65 -13.13 4.36
C PRO A 154 2.55 -12.80 3.16
N TYR A 155 3.25 -13.80 2.63
CA TYR A 155 3.92 -13.71 1.34
C TYR A 155 2.88 -13.50 0.23
N LEU A 156 3.16 -12.54 -0.68
CA LEU A 156 2.29 -12.23 -1.83
C LEU A 156 2.95 -12.58 -3.17
N GLY A 157 4.24 -12.27 -3.34
CA GLY A 157 4.92 -12.44 -4.62
C GLY A 157 6.33 -11.89 -4.66
N HIS A 158 6.79 -11.58 -5.88
CA HIS A 158 8.10 -11.01 -6.13
C HIS A 158 8.03 -9.80 -7.06
N HIS A 159 8.97 -8.87 -6.87
CA HIS A 159 9.28 -7.83 -7.83
C HIS A 159 10.67 -8.06 -8.40
N TYR A 160 10.79 -8.00 -9.71
CA TYR A 160 12.05 -8.15 -10.44
C TYR A 160 11.99 -7.44 -11.80
N PHE A 161 13.10 -7.36 -12.49
CA PHE A 161 13.14 -6.95 -13.89
C PHE A 161 13.26 -8.19 -14.75
N ASN A 162 12.35 -8.37 -15.71
CA ASN A 162 12.35 -9.52 -16.61
C ASN A 162 13.53 -9.50 -17.59
N ALA A 163 13.67 -10.50 -18.45
CA ALA A 163 14.77 -10.60 -19.40
C ALA A 163 14.84 -9.42 -20.39
N ALA A 164 13.73 -8.71 -20.61
CA ALA A 164 13.69 -7.51 -21.43
C ALA A 164 14.02 -6.21 -20.64
N GLY A 165 14.39 -6.32 -19.37
CA GLY A 165 14.64 -5.18 -18.49
C GLY A 165 13.38 -4.43 -18.04
N VAL A 166 12.22 -5.08 -18.09
CA VAL A 166 10.93 -4.47 -17.74
C VAL A 166 10.57 -4.79 -16.29
N PRO A 167 10.23 -3.78 -15.46
CA PRO A 167 9.77 -4.01 -14.09
C PRO A 167 8.56 -4.94 -14.07
N THR A 168 8.62 -5.98 -13.27
CA THR A 168 7.58 -7.01 -13.20
C THR A 168 7.24 -7.27 -11.74
N PHE A 169 5.94 -7.31 -11.45
CA PHE A 169 5.38 -7.67 -10.16
C PHE A 169 4.57 -8.94 -10.35
N ASP A 170 5.15 -10.07 -9.95
CA ASP A 170 4.51 -11.38 -10.00
C ASP A 170 3.88 -11.67 -8.64
N LEU A 171 2.58 -11.38 -8.51
CA LEU A 171 1.78 -11.65 -7.32
C LEU A 171 1.28 -13.10 -7.37
N ASP A 172 2.21 -14.04 -7.42
CA ASP A 172 1.94 -15.44 -7.68
C ASP A 172 0.95 -16.07 -6.68
N LYS A 173 0.93 -15.60 -5.44
CA LYS A 173 -0.04 -16.04 -4.42
C LYS A 173 -1.47 -15.66 -4.79
N ALA A 174 -1.65 -14.51 -5.45
CA ALA A 174 -2.94 -14.01 -5.93
C ALA A 174 -3.22 -14.41 -7.39
N ARG A 175 -2.27 -15.02 -8.10
CA ARG A 175 -2.33 -15.33 -9.54
C ARG A 175 -2.54 -14.06 -10.39
N GLN A 176 -1.83 -13.00 -10.05
CA GLN A 176 -1.88 -11.70 -10.72
C GLN A 176 -0.49 -11.27 -11.14
N LEU A 177 -0.42 -10.49 -12.20
CA LEU A 177 0.84 -10.02 -12.79
C LEU A 177 0.69 -8.58 -13.24
N LEU A 178 1.66 -7.74 -12.91
CA LEU A 178 1.85 -6.43 -13.52
C LEU A 178 3.21 -6.40 -14.21
N VAL A 179 3.23 -6.31 -15.53
CA VAL A 179 4.40 -5.95 -16.33
C VAL A 179 4.36 -4.44 -16.50
N ALA A 180 5.26 -3.72 -15.83
CA ALA A 180 5.08 -2.31 -15.55
C ALA A 180 5.96 -1.40 -16.41
N LYS A 181 5.46 -0.19 -16.67
CA LYS A 181 6.26 0.95 -17.15
C LYS A 181 6.08 2.14 -16.22
N LYS A 182 7.12 2.94 -16.05
CA LYS A 182 7.02 4.19 -15.31
C LYS A 182 6.18 5.20 -16.09
N ILE A 183 5.11 5.71 -15.46
CA ILE A 183 4.26 6.77 -15.99
C ILE A 183 4.62 8.11 -15.34
N GLY A 184 4.90 8.10 -14.03
CA GLY A 184 5.27 9.28 -13.28
C GLY A 184 6.16 8.95 -12.10
N ASP A 185 6.89 9.97 -11.62
CA ASP A 185 7.65 9.88 -10.39
C ASP A 185 7.75 11.24 -9.70
N ILE A 186 7.84 11.21 -8.38
CA ILE A 186 8.10 12.35 -7.52
C ILE A 186 9.19 11.96 -6.50
N LYS A 187 9.93 12.94 -6.00
CA LYS A 187 10.89 12.69 -4.92
C LYS A 187 10.15 12.18 -3.68
N ALA A 188 10.76 11.23 -3.00
CA ALA A 188 10.28 10.86 -1.66
C ALA A 188 10.32 12.07 -0.71
N PRO A 189 9.43 12.15 0.30
CA PRO A 189 9.52 13.17 1.34
C PRO A 189 10.93 13.25 1.93
N ALA A 190 11.39 14.45 2.27
CA ALA A 190 12.71 14.63 2.89
C ALA A 190 12.84 13.90 4.24
N SER A 191 11.72 13.62 4.90
CA SER A 191 11.63 12.83 6.13
C SER A 191 11.68 11.31 5.91
N SER A 192 11.70 10.84 4.65
CA SER A 192 11.76 9.39 4.37
C SER A 192 13.05 8.78 4.93
N PRO A 193 12.97 7.60 5.57
CA PRO A 193 14.14 6.94 6.15
C PRO A 193 15.23 6.69 5.11
N ALA A 194 16.47 7.08 5.43
CA ALA A 194 17.61 6.94 4.51
C ALA A 194 18.07 5.48 4.34
N GLY A 195 17.61 4.57 5.20
CA GLY A 195 18.03 3.19 5.25
C GLY A 195 19.38 2.98 5.94
N PRO A 196 19.77 1.71 6.18
CA PRO A 196 20.99 1.38 6.92
C PRO A 196 22.26 1.83 6.20
N GLU A 197 22.24 1.99 4.89
CA GLU A 197 23.36 2.53 4.09
C GLU A 197 23.44 4.06 4.15
N GLY A 198 22.43 4.76 4.68
CA GLY A 198 22.40 6.21 4.80
C GLY A 198 22.33 6.96 3.46
N THR A 199 21.92 6.27 2.39
CA THR A 199 21.95 6.82 1.02
C THR A 199 20.71 7.61 0.64
N GLY A 200 19.61 7.47 1.39
CA GLY A 200 18.34 8.13 1.13
C GLY A 200 17.31 7.22 0.49
N ALA A 201 16.07 7.69 0.46
CA ALA A 201 14.95 6.95 -0.09
C ALA A 201 14.80 7.16 -1.60
N VAL A 202 14.45 6.09 -2.33
CA VAL A 202 14.12 6.18 -3.75
C VAL A 202 12.79 6.90 -3.98
N ASN A 203 12.63 7.50 -5.16
CA ASN A 203 11.42 8.23 -5.56
C ASN A 203 10.14 7.40 -5.40
N TRP A 204 9.03 8.09 -5.16
CA TRP A 204 7.70 7.54 -5.32
C TRP A 204 7.37 7.44 -6.80
N LEU A 205 6.66 6.39 -7.21
CA LEU A 205 6.39 6.11 -8.61
C LEU A 205 4.90 5.84 -8.85
N PHE A 206 4.45 6.25 -10.04
CA PHE A 206 3.24 5.74 -10.68
C PHE A 206 3.63 4.83 -11.83
N LEU A 207 3.18 3.58 -11.80
CA LEU A 207 3.55 2.50 -12.71
C LEU A 207 2.29 1.96 -13.38
N GLY A 208 2.22 2.01 -14.70
CA GLY A 208 1.12 1.45 -15.47
C GLY A 208 1.50 0.19 -16.23
N ASP A 209 0.51 -0.46 -16.83
CA ASP A 209 0.71 -1.65 -17.64
C ASP A 209 1.55 -1.35 -18.89
N ALA A 210 2.58 -2.15 -19.12
CA ALA A 210 3.41 -2.12 -20.33
C ALA A 210 2.96 -3.15 -21.38
N GLY A 211 1.91 -3.91 -21.08
CA GLY A 211 1.42 -5.05 -21.86
C GLY A 211 1.80 -6.39 -21.24
N GLY A 212 0.87 -7.32 -21.29
CA GLY A 212 1.04 -8.67 -20.71
C GLY A 212 0.66 -8.81 -19.24
N SER A 213 0.12 -7.76 -18.61
CA SER A 213 -0.41 -7.83 -17.25
C SER A 213 -1.74 -8.58 -17.20
N HIS A 214 -2.07 -9.14 -16.04
CA HIS A 214 -3.40 -9.68 -15.77
C HIS A 214 -3.79 -9.51 -14.30
N GLY A 215 -5.03 -9.09 -14.08
CA GLY A 215 -5.60 -8.87 -12.74
C GLY A 215 -5.07 -7.63 -12.00
N ILE A 216 -4.11 -6.90 -12.58
CA ILE A 216 -3.59 -5.61 -12.10
C ILE A 216 -3.36 -4.71 -13.30
N SER A 217 -3.85 -3.46 -13.24
CA SER A 217 -3.71 -2.45 -14.29
C SER A 217 -2.58 -1.48 -14.03
N TYR A 218 -2.34 -1.12 -12.75
CA TYR A 218 -1.25 -0.24 -12.35
C TYR A 218 -0.92 -0.35 -10.86
N ALA A 219 0.20 0.25 -10.48
CA ALA A 219 0.64 0.31 -9.10
C ALA A 219 1.28 1.66 -8.75
N TYR A 220 1.19 2.02 -7.48
CA TYR A 220 1.99 3.10 -6.89
C TYR A 220 3.06 2.51 -5.99
N ARG A 221 4.28 3.04 -6.08
CA ARG A 221 5.33 2.85 -5.08
C ARG A 221 5.41 4.09 -4.22
N VAL A 222 5.10 3.98 -2.96
CA VAL A 222 5.04 5.08 -1.99
C VAL A 222 5.65 4.67 -0.65
N LEU A 223 5.79 5.57 0.29
CA LEU A 223 6.37 5.33 1.62
C LEU A 223 7.69 4.55 1.51
N THR A 224 8.59 5.05 0.68
CA THR A 224 9.89 4.42 0.43
C THR A 224 10.87 4.70 1.55
N ALA A 225 11.72 3.71 1.87
CA ALA A 225 12.84 3.84 2.79
C ALA A 225 14.08 3.21 2.15
N GLY A 226 15.22 3.88 2.18
CA GLY A 226 16.48 3.46 1.58
C GLY A 226 16.41 3.35 0.05
N GLY A 227 17.38 2.69 -0.53
CA GLY A 227 17.42 2.31 -1.93
C GLY A 227 18.14 3.29 -2.86
N ALA A 228 18.48 4.50 -2.45
CA ALA A 228 19.29 5.37 -3.27
C ALA A 228 20.74 4.84 -3.39
N SER A 229 21.41 5.08 -4.52
CA SER A 229 22.78 4.64 -4.76
C SER A 229 23.77 5.30 -3.81
N HIS A 230 24.88 4.60 -3.51
CA HIS A 230 26.06 5.18 -2.81
C HIS A 230 26.80 6.25 -3.64
N GLY A 231 26.39 6.47 -4.90
CA GLY A 231 27.15 7.25 -5.87
C GLY A 231 28.27 6.44 -6.50
N CYS A 232 28.78 6.92 -7.65
CA CYS A 232 29.83 6.23 -8.39
C CYS A 232 31.20 6.55 -7.83
N LYS A 233 31.73 5.71 -6.95
CA LYS A 233 33.10 5.76 -6.42
C LYS A 233 34.08 4.90 -7.21
N ALA A 234 33.57 3.98 -8.02
CA ALA A 234 34.32 3.11 -8.94
C ALA A 234 33.39 2.62 -10.04
N LYS A 235 33.97 2.18 -11.17
CA LYS A 235 33.23 1.46 -12.20
C LYS A 235 32.72 0.13 -11.66
N GLY A 236 31.45 -0.19 -11.93
CA GLY A 236 30.87 -1.48 -11.54
C GLY A 236 29.45 -1.42 -11.04
N ALA A 237 29.01 -2.49 -10.40
CA ALA A 237 27.68 -2.61 -9.82
C ALA A 237 27.65 -1.96 -8.43
N ASP A 238 26.49 -1.37 -8.11
CA ASP A 238 26.13 -0.87 -6.79
C ASP A 238 24.73 -1.38 -6.44
N SER A 239 24.53 -1.76 -5.20
CA SER A 239 23.22 -2.22 -4.70
C SER A 239 22.98 -1.70 -3.30
N THR A 240 21.76 -1.24 -3.05
CA THR A 240 21.34 -0.71 -1.76
C THR A 240 20.05 -1.38 -1.33
N SER A 241 19.89 -1.61 -0.03
CA SER A 241 18.67 -2.19 0.51
C SER A 241 17.53 -1.16 0.52
N TYR A 242 16.31 -1.62 0.31
CA TYR A 242 15.13 -0.75 0.37
C TYR A 242 13.89 -1.50 0.83
N THR A 243 12.93 -0.71 1.31
CA THR A 243 11.54 -1.09 1.45
C THR A 243 10.64 -0.03 0.82
N ALA A 244 9.44 -0.45 0.43
CA ALA A 244 8.40 0.46 -0.10
C ALA A 244 7.03 -0.16 0.06
N MET A 245 5.99 0.67 0.12
CA MET A 245 4.62 0.22 -0.06
C MET A 245 4.23 0.27 -1.54
N TYR A 246 3.70 -0.84 -2.04
CA TYR A 246 3.15 -0.95 -3.39
C TYR A 246 1.63 -1.09 -3.31
N TRP A 247 0.91 -0.17 -3.93
CA TRP A 247 -0.54 -0.17 -3.98
C TRP A 247 -0.98 -0.62 -5.36
N PHE A 248 -1.59 -1.79 -5.46
CA PHE A 248 -1.98 -2.42 -6.72
C PHE A 248 -3.47 -2.25 -6.98
N TYR A 249 -3.81 -1.81 -8.19
CA TYR A 249 -5.17 -1.51 -8.63
C TYR A 249 -5.56 -2.27 -9.92
N ASN A 250 -6.87 -2.56 -10.02
CA ASN A 250 -7.52 -3.11 -11.24
C ASN A 250 -9.00 -2.77 -11.26
#